data_63ddfbfca96f70f7a2a0952066b3f2f9
#
_entry.id   63ddfbfca96f70f7a2a0952066b3f2f9
#
_cell.length_a   1.000
_cell.length_b   1.000
_cell.length_c   1.000
_cell.angle_alpha   90.00
_cell.angle_beta   90.00
_cell.angle_gamma   90.00
#
_symmetry.space_group_name_H-M   'P 1'
#
loop_
_entity.id
_entity.type
_entity.pdbx_description
1 polymer ?
#
loop_
_entity_poly.entity_id
_entity_poly.type
_entity_poly.pdbx_seq_one_letter_code
_entity_poly.pdbx_strand_id
1 'polypeptide(L)'
;LEEVVAEKQVTDPLLASIQKGQIGHAYLFVGPRGCGKTSVARILAHQINGFKYELEDDYLDIIEIDAASNTGVDNIRELRERAVVAPVEGKYKVYIIDEVHMLTKEAFNALLKTLEEPPTYVIFILATTEYHKLPTTIVSRCQRFDFKRISSDCITARLLYIAKEEGVEITEDAARVIARISRGLRDEND
;
A
#
# COMPACT_ATOMS: atom_id res chain seq x y z
N LEU A 1 9.68 6.86 -2.52
CA LEU A 1 8.62 7.63 -1.79
C LEU A 1 8.68 9.13 -2.05
N GLU A 2 9.85 9.69 -2.34
CA GLU A 2 10.01 11.14 -2.60
C GLU A 2 9.22 11.62 -3.82
N GLU A 3 9.00 10.74 -4.80
CA GLU A 3 8.25 11.04 -6.03
C GLU A 3 6.73 10.81 -5.91
N VAL A 4 6.27 10.34 -4.75
CA VAL A 4 4.83 10.15 -4.50
C VAL A 4 4.17 11.51 -4.34
N VAL A 5 3.29 11.83 -5.28
CA VAL A 5 2.55 13.09 -5.28
C VAL A 5 1.40 13.04 -4.26
N ALA A 6 1.25 14.12 -3.48
CA ALA A 6 0.10 14.42 -2.62
C ALA A 6 0.00 13.75 -1.23
N GLU A 7 0.82 12.75 -0.87
CA GLU A 7 0.68 12.03 0.42
C GLU A 7 1.87 12.25 1.38
N LYS A 8 2.40 13.47 1.45
CA LYS A 8 3.56 13.81 2.32
C LYS A 8 3.32 13.43 3.78
N GLN A 9 2.10 13.56 4.29
CA GLN A 9 1.72 13.15 5.64
C GLN A 9 1.90 11.65 5.90
N VAL A 10 1.94 10.83 4.85
CA VAL A 10 2.18 9.38 4.91
C VAL A 10 3.65 9.08 4.58
N THR A 11 4.17 9.67 3.51
CA THR A 11 5.52 9.36 3.00
C THR A 11 6.63 9.86 3.89
N ASP A 12 6.51 11.06 4.48
CA ASP A 12 7.55 11.66 5.32
C ASP A 12 7.81 10.83 6.61
N PRO A 13 6.80 10.39 7.37
CA PRO A 13 7.02 9.51 8.51
C PRO A 13 7.61 8.16 8.14
N LEU A 14 7.18 7.58 7.00
CA LEU A 14 7.71 6.31 6.51
C LEU A 14 9.18 6.43 6.12
N LEU A 15 9.55 7.48 5.38
CA LEU A 15 10.95 7.78 5.03
C LEU A 15 11.81 7.98 6.27
N ALA A 16 11.35 8.78 7.23
CA ALA A 16 12.07 9.01 8.48
C ALA A 16 12.29 7.71 9.27
N SER A 17 11.31 6.80 9.27
CA SER A 17 11.42 5.49 9.91
C SER A 17 12.48 4.61 9.24
N ILE A 18 12.50 4.57 7.90
CA ILE A 18 13.49 3.82 7.11
C ILE A 18 14.89 4.37 7.36
N GLN A 19 15.07 5.70 7.27
CA GLN A 19 16.38 6.35 7.48
C GLN A 19 16.96 6.11 8.87
N LYS A 20 16.09 5.99 9.89
CA LYS A 20 16.50 5.67 11.27
C LYS A 20 16.69 4.16 11.51
N GLY A 21 16.38 3.31 10.55
CA GLY A 21 16.38 1.85 10.73
C GLY A 21 15.30 1.36 11.70
N GLN A 22 14.28 2.17 11.99
CA GLN A 22 13.16 1.85 12.88
C GLN A 22 11.96 1.40 12.07
N ILE A 23 12.04 0.21 11.50
CA ILE A 23 11.00 -0.35 10.65
C ILE A 23 10.05 -1.16 11.52
N GLY A 24 8.75 -0.84 11.46
CA GLY A 24 7.71 -1.60 12.13
C GLY A 24 7.46 -2.95 11.44
N HIS A 25 6.94 -3.92 12.17
CA HIS A 25 6.59 -5.24 11.61
C HIS A 25 5.23 -5.27 10.89
N ALA A 26 4.35 -4.29 11.15
CA ALA A 26 3.03 -4.23 10.52
C ALA A 26 2.55 -2.78 10.30
N TYR A 27 2.14 -2.51 9.08
CA TYR A 27 1.57 -1.24 8.63
C TYR A 27 0.13 -1.44 8.16
N LEU A 28 -0.73 -0.47 8.42
CA LEU A 28 -2.13 -0.48 7.96
C LEU A 28 -2.41 0.81 7.18
N PHE A 29 -2.59 0.69 5.88
CA PHE A 29 -2.93 1.76 4.97
C PHE A 29 -4.45 1.84 4.78
N VAL A 30 -5.03 2.94 5.20
CA VAL A 30 -6.48 3.16 5.19
C VAL A 30 -6.81 4.33 4.27
N GLY A 31 -7.79 4.17 3.41
CA GLY A 31 -8.23 5.28 2.56
C GLY A 31 -9.06 4.84 1.37
N PRO A 32 -9.68 5.77 0.64
CA PRO A 32 -10.55 5.47 -0.48
C PRO A 32 -9.80 4.75 -1.61
N ARG A 33 -10.58 4.19 -2.54
CA ARG A 33 -10.01 3.56 -3.74
C ARG A 33 -9.26 4.60 -4.60
N GLY A 34 -8.13 4.19 -5.19
CA GLY A 34 -7.38 5.04 -6.11
C GLY A 34 -6.51 6.13 -5.47
N CYS A 35 -6.37 6.17 -4.13
CA CYS A 35 -5.51 7.14 -3.44
C CYS A 35 -4.03 6.72 -3.33
N GLY A 36 -3.62 5.59 -3.93
CA GLY A 36 -2.22 5.18 -4.01
C GLY A 36 -1.74 4.25 -2.90
N LYS A 37 -2.63 3.64 -2.07
CA LYS A 37 -2.26 2.71 -0.98
C LYS A 37 -1.33 1.59 -1.45
N THR A 38 -1.74 0.84 -2.47
CA THR A 38 -0.98 -0.29 -3.01
C THR A 38 0.32 0.16 -3.67
N SER A 39 0.31 1.29 -4.38
CA SER A 39 1.51 1.87 -4.99
C SER A 39 2.54 2.26 -3.92
N VAL A 40 2.11 2.95 -2.85
CA VAL A 40 2.99 3.31 -1.72
C VAL A 40 3.47 2.06 -0.99
N ALA A 41 2.63 1.03 -0.84
CA ALA A 41 3.01 -0.25 -0.23
C ALA A 41 4.15 -0.93 -1.01
N ARG A 42 4.05 -1.00 -2.34
CA ARG A 42 5.12 -1.53 -3.20
C ARG A 42 6.40 -0.73 -3.10
N ILE A 43 6.32 0.60 -3.22
CA ILE A 43 7.49 1.48 -3.09
C ILE A 43 8.15 1.31 -1.71
N LEU A 44 7.35 1.23 -0.63
CA LEU A 44 7.85 1.00 0.72
C LEU A 44 8.58 -0.33 0.83
N ALA A 45 7.99 -1.42 0.30
CA ALA A 45 8.59 -2.75 0.31
C ALA A 45 9.96 -2.80 -0.38
N HIS A 46 10.08 -2.12 -1.53
CA HIS A 46 11.36 -2.00 -2.25
C HIS A 46 12.39 -1.19 -1.45
N GLN A 47 11.98 -0.04 -0.91
CA GLN A 47 12.90 0.83 -0.15
C GLN A 47 13.40 0.19 1.15
N ILE A 48 12.57 -0.57 1.86
CA ILE A 48 12.95 -1.31 3.06
C ILE A 48 14.06 -2.31 2.74
N ASN A 49 13.98 -2.95 1.58
CA ASN A 49 14.98 -3.92 1.11
C ASN A 49 16.18 -3.28 0.39
N GLY A 50 16.13 -1.98 0.11
CA GLY A 50 17.17 -1.29 -0.65
C GLY A 50 17.13 -1.58 -2.16
N PHE A 51 16.00 -2.11 -2.65
CA PHE A 51 15.77 -2.38 -4.06
C PHE A 51 15.37 -1.09 -4.81
N LYS A 52 15.76 -1.01 -6.10
CA LYS A 52 15.16 -0.02 -6.99
C LYS A 52 13.69 -0.39 -7.23
N TYR A 53 12.83 0.60 -7.29
CA TYR A 53 11.45 0.38 -7.68
C TYR A 53 11.35 0.50 -9.21
N GLU A 54 11.22 -0.62 -9.89
CA GLU A 54 10.90 -0.74 -11.31
C GLU A 54 9.59 -1.51 -11.42
N LEU A 55 8.71 -1.10 -12.34
CA LEU A 55 7.35 -1.66 -12.42
C LEU A 55 7.30 -3.14 -12.83
N GLU A 56 8.37 -3.65 -13.43
CA GLU A 56 8.47 -5.00 -13.98
C GLU A 56 9.30 -5.97 -13.12
N ASP A 57 9.83 -5.50 -11.98
CA ASP A 57 10.69 -6.34 -11.14
C ASP A 57 9.87 -7.15 -10.13
N ASP A 58 9.87 -8.46 -10.30
CA ASP A 58 9.32 -9.43 -9.34
C ASP A 58 10.40 -9.92 -8.38
N TYR A 59 10.44 -9.35 -7.19
CA TYR A 59 11.33 -9.83 -6.12
C TYR A 59 10.65 -10.93 -5.31
N LEU A 60 11.36 -12.04 -5.09
CA LEU A 60 10.86 -13.21 -4.36
C LEU A 60 10.45 -12.92 -2.91
N ASP A 61 11.03 -11.89 -2.32
CA ASP A 61 10.77 -11.47 -0.95
C ASP A 61 9.69 -10.39 -0.81
N ILE A 62 9.07 -9.94 -1.92
CA ILE A 62 7.94 -9.04 -1.92
C ILE A 62 6.73 -9.79 -2.47
N ILE A 63 5.82 -10.19 -1.58
CA ILE A 63 4.67 -11.02 -1.92
C ILE A 63 3.40 -10.17 -1.82
N GLU A 64 2.72 -9.97 -2.93
CA GLU A 64 1.45 -9.26 -3.00
C GLU A 64 0.28 -10.24 -3.07
N ILE A 65 -0.72 -10.00 -2.24
CA ILE A 65 -1.94 -10.81 -2.15
C ILE A 65 -3.13 -9.86 -2.22
N ASP A 66 -3.97 -10.04 -3.22
CA ASP A 66 -5.28 -9.40 -3.28
C ASP A 66 -6.28 -10.25 -2.49
N ALA A 67 -6.73 -9.74 -1.36
CA ALA A 67 -7.68 -10.44 -0.50
C ALA A 67 -9.07 -10.54 -1.15
N ALA A 68 -9.41 -9.74 -2.16
CA ALA A 68 -10.67 -9.90 -2.90
C ALA A 68 -10.70 -11.21 -3.71
N SER A 69 -9.54 -11.64 -4.22
CA SER A 69 -9.38 -12.90 -4.96
C SER A 69 -8.96 -14.06 -4.06
N ASN A 70 -8.35 -13.78 -2.90
CA ASN A 70 -7.75 -14.75 -1.98
C ASN A 70 -8.35 -14.64 -0.57
N THR A 71 -9.67 -14.77 -0.46
CA THR A 71 -10.41 -14.61 0.82
C THR A 71 -10.21 -15.75 1.82
N GLY A 72 -9.76 -16.90 1.35
CA GLY A 72 -9.76 -18.17 2.08
C GLY A 72 -8.67 -18.29 3.14
N VAL A 73 -8.96 -19.10 4.18
CA VAL A 73 -8.03 -19.38 5.27
C VAL A 73 -6.78 -20.14 4.80
N ASP A 74 -6.89 -20.94 3.76
CA ASP A 74 -5.76 -21.75 3.26
C ASP A 74 -4.68 -20.89 2.63
N ASN A 75 -5.04 -19.83 1.92
CA ASN A 75 -4.09 -18.84 1.38
C ASN A 75 -3.29 -18.15 2.51
N ILE A 76 -3.94 -17.83 3.62
CA ILE A 76 -3.27 -17.21 4.77
C ILE A 76 -2.44 -18.23 5.58
N ARG A 77 -2.85 -19.50 5.62
CA ARG A 77 -2.04 -20.57 6.22
C ARG A 77 -0.76 -20.80 5.41
N GLU A 78 -0.88 -20.87 4.09
CA GLU A 78 0.27 -20.97 3.20
C GLU A 78 1.21 -19.77 3.35
N LEU A 79 0.67 -18.54 3.43
CA LEU A 79 1.44 -17.34 3.73
C LEU A 79 2.23 -17.52 5.03
N ARG A 80 1.58 -18.02 6.09
CA ARG A 80 2.22 -18.22 7.40
C ARG A 80 3.35 -19.25 7.32
N GLU A 81 3.16 -20.35 6.60
CA GLU A 81 4.19 -21.36 6.40
C GLU A 81 5.38 -20.80 5.62
N ARG A 82 5.14 -20.01 4.60
CA ARG A 82 6.18 -19.30 3.84
C ARG A 82 6.87 -18.19 4.65
N ALA A 83 6.18 -17.60 5.62
CA ALA A 83 6.76 -16.54 6.47
C ALA A 83 7.86 -17.06 7.41
N VAL A 84 7.87 -18.36 7.74
CA VAL A 84 8.93 -18.98 8.55
C VAL A 84 10.25 -19.10 7.79
N VAL A 85 10.20 -19.10 6.46
CA VAL A 85 11.39 -19.19 5.61
C VAL A 85 12.03 -17.80 5.50
N ALA A 86 13.32 -17.72 5.78
CA ALA A 86 14.08 -16.47 5.68
C ALA A 86 14.05 -15.88 4.25
N PRO A 87 14.20 -14.55 4.10
CA PRO A 87 14.29 -13.91 2.80
C PRO A 87 15.51 -14.42 2.01
N VAL A 88 15.41 -14.40 0.67
CA VAL A 88 16.43 -14.92 -0.25
C VAL A 88 17.27 -13.79 -0.83
N GLU A 89 16.64 -12.68 -1.21
CA GLU A 89 17.27 -11.54 -1.92
C GLU A 89 17.36 -10.30 -1.03
N GLY A 90 16.35 -10.07 -0.23
CA GLY A 90 16.22 -8.87 0.61
C GLY A 90 16.64 -9.08 2.06
N LYS A 91 16.57 -8.00 2.82
CA LYS A 91 16.71 -8.06 4.29
C LYS A 91 15.42 -8.52 4.97
N TYR A 92 14.29 -8.23 4.34
CA TYR A 92 12.96 -8.47 4.85
C TYR A 92 12.09 -9.16 3.81
N LYS A 93 11.27 -10.08 4.29
CA LYS A 93 10.16 -10.65 3.51
C LYS A 93 8.92 -9.80 3.76
N VAL A 94 8.43 -9.13 2.72
CA VAL A 94 7.33 -8.17 2.83
C VAL A 94 6.07 -8.76 2.21
N TYR A 95 5.01 -8.83 3.00
CA TYR A 95 3.68 -9.23 2.55
C TYR A 95 2.79 -8.01 2.41
N ILE A 96 2.35 -7.72 1.20
CA ILE A 96 1.37 -6.69 0.88
C ILE A 96 0.02 -7.39 0.73
N ILE A 97 -0.94 -7.08 1.60
CA ILE A 97 -2.28 -7.65 1.53
C ILE A 97 -3.25 -6.51 1.21
N ASP A 98 -3.68 -6.47 -0.05
CA ASP A 98 -4.63 -5.45 -0.50
C ASP A 98 -6.07 -5.88 -0.22
N GLU A 99 -6.94 -4.90 -0.02
CA GLU A 99 -8.35 -5.05 0.39
C GLU A 99 -8.55 -6.06 1.53
N VAL A 100 -7.66 -5.99 2.54
CA VAL A 100 -7.57 -6.95 3.66
C VAL A 100 -8.92 -7.19 4.37
N HIS A 101 -9.86 -6.23 4.31
CA HIS A 101 -11.21 -6.38 4.87
C HIS A 101 -12.06 -7.46 4.19
N MET A 102 -11.62 -7.99 3.03
CA MET A 102 -12.28 -9.07 2.30
C MET A 102 -11.91 -10.47 2.84
N LEU A 103 -10.93 -10.56 3.72
CA LEU A 103 -10.56 -11.83 4.37
C LEU A 103 -11.70 -12.38 5.22
N THR A 104 -11.84 -13.71 5.21
CA THR A 104 -12.78 -14.39 6.12
C THR A 104 -12.33 -14.25 7.59
N LYS A 105 -13.24 -14.47 8.53
CA LYS A 105 -12.94 -14.44 9.97
C LYS A 105 -11.85 -15.44 10.35
N GLU A 106 -11.86 -16.61 9.74
CA GLU A 106 -10.89 -17.68 9.95
C GLU A 106 -9.50 -17.26 9.40
N ALA A 107 -9.46 -16.57 8.24
CA ALA A 107 -8.24 -16.03 7.66
C ALA A 107 -7.65 -14.92 8.55
N PHE A 108 -8.47 -14.02 9.10
CA PHE A 108 -8.02 -13.03 10.09
C PHE A 108 -7.42 -13.69 11.33
N ASN A 109 -8.03 -14.73 11.86
CA ASN A 109 -7.51 -15.46 13.01
C ASN A 109 -6.18 -16.16 12.71
N ALA A 110 -5.99 -16.63 11.48
CA ALA A 110 -4.71 -17.19 11.04
C ALA A 110 -3.62 -16.12 10.92
N LEU A 111 -3.97 -14.96 10.37
CA LEU A 111 -3.05 -13.81 10.22
C LEU A 111 -2.64 -13.23 11.58
N LEU A 112 -3.56 -13.15 12.54
CA LEU A 112 -3.30 -12.64 13.89
C LEU A 112 -2.15 -13.36 14.58
N LYS A 113 -2.05 -14.68 14.44
CA LYS A 113 -0.97 -15.46 15.05
C LYS A 113 0.42 -15.02 14.56
N THR A 114 0.53 -14.66 13.29
CA THR A 114 1.81 -14.18 12.74
C THR A 114 2.06 -12.70 13.08
N LEU A 115 1.01 -11.88 13.21
CA LEU A 115 1.12 -10.49 13.63
C LEU A 115 1.48 -10.34 15.12
N GLU A 116 1.14 -11.33 15.95
CA GLU A 116 1.47 -11.35 17.39
C GLU A 116 2.94 -11.68 17.63
N GLU A 117 3.46 -12.64 16.89
CA GLU A 117 4.84 -13.12 17.01
C GLU A 117 5.49 -13.23 15.62
N PRO A 118 5.70 -12.09 14.93
CA PRO A 118 6.28 -12.11 13.60
C PRO A 118 7.77 -12.48 13.67
N PRO A 119 8.28 -13.28 12.73
CA PRO A 119 9.72 -13.39 12.53
C PRO A 119 10.34 -12.01 12.33
N THR A 120 11.54 -11.76 12.84
CA THR A 120 12.19 -10.44 12.82
C THR A 120 12.42 -9.86 11.43
N TYR A 121 12.40 -10.72 10.41
CA TYR A 121 12.58 -10.37 9.01
C TYR A 121 11.25 -10.28 8.23
N VAL A 122 10.09 -10.43 8.88
CA VAL A 122 8.79 -10.37 8.22
C VAL A 122 8.12 -9.04 8.49
N ILE A 123 7.63 -8.41 7.42
CA ILE A 123 6.88 -7.15 7.48
C ILE A 123 5.55 -7.33 6.76
N PHE A 124 4.48 -6.86 7.38
CA PHE A 124 3.14 -6.81 6.79
C PHE A 124 2.77 -5.39 6.41
N ILE A 125 2.23 -5.20 5.21
CA ILE A 125 1.60 -3.97 4.76
C ILE A 125 0.17 -4.31 4.35
N LEU A 126 -0.77 -3.96 5.22
CA LEU A 126 -2.20 -4.21 5.00
C LEU A 126 -2.83 -2.97 4.40
N ALA A 127 -3.61 -3.09 3.32
CA ALA A 127 -4.34 -1.99 2.73
C ALA A 127 -5.84 -2.26 2.76
N THR A 128 -6.64 -1.23 3.02
CA THR A 128 -8.10 -1.34 3.08
C THR A 128 -8.80 -0.04 2.69
N THR A 129 -9.95 -0.18 2.06
CA THR A 129 -10.90 0.90 1.84
C THR A 129 -11.95 0.97 2.97
N GLU A 130 -12.11 -0.12 3.76
CA GLU A 130 -13.17 -0.27 4.75
C GLU A 130 -12.60 -0.61 6.15
N TYR A 131 -11.96 0.39 6.77
CA TYR A 131 -11.34 0.26 8.08
C TYR A 131 -12.30 -0.30 9.16
N HIS A 132 -13.55 0.10 9.13
CA HIS A 132 -14.55 -0.29 10.13
C HIS A 132 -14.90 -1.79 10.12
N LYS A 133 -14.57 -2.50 9.03
CA LYS A 133 -14.75 -3.95 8.92
C LYS A 133 -13.60 -4.76 9.53
N LEU A 134 -12.49 -4.09 9.87
CA LEU A 134 -11.33 -4.78 10.43
C LEU A 134 -11.51 -5.10 11.92
N PRO A 135 -11.11 -6.31 12.36
CA PRO A 135 -11.04 -6.62 13.78
C PRO A 135 -10.10 -5.67 14.53
N THR A 136 -10.53 -5.19 15.70
CA THR A 136 -9.69 -4.31 16.56
C THR A 136 -8.37 -4.96 16.95
N THR A 137 -8.33 -6.28 17.03
CA THR A 137 -7.14 -7.08 17.31
C THR A 137 -6.07 -6.97 16.21
N ILE A 138 -6.45 -6.82 14.94
CA ILE A 138 -5.54 -6.53 13.82
C ILE A 138 -5.06 -5.10 13.92
N VAL A 139 -6.02 -4.16 14.05
CA VAL A 139 -5.73 -2.72 14.05
C VAL A 139 -4.74 -2.32 15.15
N SER A 140 -4.90 -2.87 16.36
CA SER A 140 -4.04 -2.56 17.52
C SER A 140 -2.57 -3.00 17.36
N ARG A 141 -2.27 -3.85 16.39
CA ARG A 141 -0.92 -4.37 16.11
C ARG A 141 -0.24 -3.70 14.92
N CYS A 142 -0.97 -2.83 14.21
CA CYS A 142 -0.47 -2.16 13.02
C CYS A 142 -0.24 -0.67 13.27
N GLN A 143 0.81 -0.14 12.67
CA GLN A 143 0.97 1.30 12.55
C GLN A 143 0.07 1.81 11.43
N ARG A 144 -0.92 2.63 11.78
CA ARG A 144 -1.94 3.13 10.86
C ARG A 144 -1.48 4.39 10.14
N PHE A 145 -1.76 4.44 8.83
CA PHE A 145 -1.58 5.58 7.94
C PHE A 145 -2.86 5.85 7.17
N ASP A 146 -3.38 7.05 7.29
CA ASP A 146 -4.62 7.47 6.64
C ASP A 146 -4.32 8.21 5.34
N PHE A 147 -4.70 7.60 4.22
CA PHE A 147 -4.63 8.17 2.88
C PHE A 147 -5.86 9.00 2.58
N LYS A 148 -5.66 10.16 2.01
CA LYS A 148 -6.75 11.05 1.57
C LYS A 148 -6.94 10.96 0.06
N ARG A 149 -8.07 11.44 -0.41
CA ARG A 149 -8.28 11.62 -1.85
C ARG A 149 -7.28 12.65 -2.39
N ILE A 150 -6.67 12.33 -3.53
CA ILE A 150 -5.76 13.25 -4.21
C ILE A 150 -6.58 14.42 -4.76
N SER A 151 -6.15 15.65 -4.53
CA SER A 151 -6.85 16.84 -5.02
C SER A 151 -6.84 16.92 -6.56
N SER A 152 -7.86 17.54 -7.14
CA SER A 152 -7.92 17.74 -8.59
C SER A 152 -6.71 18.52 -9.11
N ASP A 153 -6.21 19.49 -8.33
CA ASP A 153 -5.06 20.29 -8.71
C ASP A 153 -3.78 19.44 -8.76
N CYS A 154 -3.58 18.53 -7.80
CA CYS A 154 -2.47 17.60 -7.82
C CYS A 154 -2.54 16.64 -9.01
N ILE A 155 -3.73 16.13 -9.33
CA ILE A 155 -3.94 15.26 -10.50
C ILE A 155 -3.66 16.04 -11.79
N THR A 156 -4.17 17.28 -11.91
CA THR A 156 -3.95 18.14 -13.06
C THR A 156 -2.46 18.42 -13.26
N ALA A 157 -1.74 18.81 -12.22
CA ALA A 157 -0.31 19.05 -12.27
C ALA A 157 0.47 17.81 -12.71
N ARG A 158 0.08 16.63 -12.21
CA ARG A 158 0.73 15.37 -12.60
C ARG A 158 0.45 15.00 -14.06
N LEU A 159 -0.77 15.22 -14.55
CA LEU A 159 -1.13 14.99 -15.95
C LEU A 159 -0.31 15.89 -16.89
N LEU A 160 -0.18 17.17 -16.57
CA LEU A 160 0.63 18.11 -17.35
C LEU A 160 2.11 17.71 -17.35
N TYR A 161 2.64 17.26 -16.21
CA TYR A 161 4.00 16.76 -16.11
C TYR A 161 4.21 15.53 -17.00
N ILE A 162 3.33 14.53 -16.91
CA ILE A 162 3.42 13.30 -17.71
C ILE A 162 3.31 13.64 -19.21
N ALA A 163 2.36 14.49 -19.60
CA ALA A 163 2.19 14.90 -21.00
C ALA A 163 3.47 15.54 -21.55
N LYS A 164 4.13 16.38 -20.75
CA LYS A 164 5.41 17.00 -21.12
C LYS A 164 6.52 15.97 -21.31
N GLU A 165 6.67 15.01 -20.39
CA GLU A 165 7.68 13.94 -20.48
C GLU A 165 7.46 13.02 -21.69
N GLU A 166 6.19 12.71 -21.99
CA GLU A 166 5.78 11.86 -23.14
C GLU A 166 5.70 12.64 -24.47
N GLY A 167 5.95 13.95 -24.47
CA GLY A 167 5.89 14.79 -25.67
C GLY A 167 4.48 14.97 -26.24
N VAL A 168 3.45 14.84 -25.39
CA VAL A 168 2.02 14.98 -25.75
C VAL A 168 1.56 16.39 -25.41
N GLU A 169 0.92 17.07 -26.37
CA GLU A 169 0.29 18.37 -26.12
C GLU A 169 -1.07 18.18 -25.42
N ILE A 170 -1.23 18.76 -24.26
CA ILE A 170 -2.49 18.81 -23.52
C ILE A 170 -2.69 20.23 -22.97
N THR A 171 -3.90 20.77 -23.10
CA THR A 171 -4.24 22.05 -22.47
C THR A 171 -4.53 21.86 -20.98
N GLU A 172 -4.30 22.90 -20.18
CA GLU A 172 -4.62 22.84 -18.73
C GLU A 172 -6.09 22.57 -18.47
N ASP A 173 -6.99 23.12 -19.29
CA ASP A 173 -8.44 22.89 -19.17
C ASP A 173 -8.79 21.41 -19.45
N ALA A 174 -8.18 20.79 -20.45
CA ALA A 174 -8.36 19.38 -20.72
C ALA A 174 -7.85 18.50 -19.56
N ALA A 175 -6.68 18.82 -19.00
CA ALA A 175 -6.13 18.14 -17.85
C ALA A 175 -7.02 18.28 -16.60
N ARG A 176 -7.61 19.45 -16.38
CA ARG A 176 -8.61 19.69 -15.30
C ARG A 176 -9.88 18.86 -15.47
N VAL A 177 -10.39 18.75 -16.70
CA VAL A 177 -11.56 17.91 -17.00
C VAL A 177 -11.26 16.44 -16.70
N ILE A 178 -10.11 15.94 -17.17
CA ILE A 178 -9.67 14.55 -16.90
C ILE A 178 -9.54 14.32 -15.39
N ALA A 179 -8.93 15.25 -14.65
CA ALA A 179 -8.77 15.16 -13.21
C ALA A 179 -10.12 15.08 -12.46
N ARG A 180 -11.13 15.82 -12.91
CA ARG A 180 -12.50 15.75 -12.35
C ARG A 180 -13.16 14.41 -12.63
N ILE A 181 -13.09 13.90 -13.85
CA ILE A 181 -13.69 12.63 -14.25
C ILE A 181 -13.03 11.46 -13.49
N SER A 182 -11.71 11.48 -13.31
CA SER A 182 -10.96 10.41 -12.62
C SER A 182 -11.30 10.32 -11.13
N ARG A 183 -11.78 11.39 -10.51
CA ARG A 183 -12.24 11.38 -9.11
C ARG A 183 -13.62 10.74 -8.91
N GLY A 184 -14.31 10.39 -10.00
CA GLY A 184 -15.70 9.94 -10.00
C GLY A 184 -16.67 11.11 -9.87
N LEU A 185 -17.71 11.11 -10.70
CA LEU A 185 -18.76 12.15 -10.82
C LEU A 185 -19.70 12.26 -9.59
N ARG A 186 -19.20 12.17 -8.34
CA ARG A 186 -20.01 12.30 -7.14
C ARG A 186 -19.29 13.09 -6.06
N ASP A 187 -19.13 14.37 -6.27
CA ASP A 187 -19.14 15.39 -5.23
C ASP A 187 -20.26 16.37 -5.61
N GLU A 188 -21.50 15.95 -5.43
CA GLU A 188 -22.66 16.84 -5.41
C GLU A 188 -22.82 17.43 -4.01
N ASN A 189 -21.80 17.95 -3.40
CA ASN A 189 -21.88 18.82 -2.21
C ASN A 189 -20.45 19.24 -1.82
N ASP A 190 -19.92 20.20 -2.57
CA ASP A 190 -18.96 21.19 -2.09
C ASP A 190 -19.40 22.56 -2.60
#